data_7c6587c4d82a5869b924f1f2983d8ed2
#
_entry.id   7c6587c4d82a5869b924f1f2983d8ed2
#
_cell.length_a   1.000
_cell.length_b   1.000
_cell.length_c   1.000
_cell.angle_alpha   90.00
_cell.angle_beta   90.00
_cell.angle_gamma   90.00
#
_symmetry.space_group_name_H-M   'P 1'
#
loop_
_entity.id
_entity.type
_entity.pdbx_description
1 polymer ?
#
loop_
_entity_poly.entity_id
_entity_poly.type
_entity_poly.pdbx_seq_one_letter_code
_entity_poly.pdbx_strand_id
1 'polypeptide(L)'
;RLGFDTGLIYLSNELTREDYPTVIQIAPNGSFSCRFSINHPIESSVVLGHNWIPFYIEPGQTLTMYIDWEAVMARSRARDHYFPIRNTAYMGPSASLSYLLKDFDNQITYRYEDLSKSQKTLTPDQYKEHMKPIIAQWKQVADSVSQIYQPSLKAVHLIKNKVDLQAGSMLFDFLMSRDYYAKQDSTNQALKVKEDDSYYSFLKDMPLNDVTVLANTNASTFINRFEYMDLFRKAYSGQSFSPSDSIDYTYPKKPLLTFLKEKGVKLNKEQEAIRLRQEKLAGTTAKIIMRQLIAENEKMASLYEKEQKLIQEYVALYSEKKEESQQDKDKIFIKMNQKYDFKKDSIIAQLYPTPNPLLWQIAKVRSLNFNLGNIKDSQIAHEYVDSIKQIFTEPFLASEAERVLEKTHPKDRARSYQLPDGKATEVFRNIIKNHSGKVLFVDFWATTCGPCRAGIEATADLRKKYKDHPEFQFIYITSQKDSPEKDYKKYVEKNLKGEACYYVSEAEFNYLRQLFQFNGIPHYELVEKDGSISKERLSSYNIRKYLDNHFKGKTE
;
A
#
# COMPACT_ATOMS: atom_id res chain seq x y z
N ARG A 1 12.00 -34.34 15.07
CA ARG A 1 10.92 -33.63 14.35
C ARG A 1 11.42 -32.23 14.03
N LEU A 2 11.18 -31.76 12.80
CA LEU A 2 11.65 -30.46 12.29
C LEU A 2 10.98 -29.27 12.98
N GLY A 3 9.89 -29.45 13.71
CA GLY A 3 9.15 -28.39 14.41
C GLY A 3 8.12 -27.66 13.54
N PHE A 4 8.11 -27.89 12.22
CA PHE A 4 7.10 -27.41 11.28
C PHE A 4 7.03 -28.38 10.08
N ASP A 5 5.91 -28.42 9.43
CA ASP A 5 5.58 -29.26 8.27
C ASP A 5 5.23 -28.45 7.01
N THR A 6 5.31 -27.13 7.10
CA THR A 6 5.11 -26.22 5.97
C THR A 6 6.16 -25.11 5.96
N GLY A 7 6.40 -24.60 4.76
CA GLY A 7 7.11 -23.34 4.50
C GLY A 7 6.31 -22.48 3.53
N LEU A 8 6.83 -21.31 3.19
CA LEU A 8 6.27 -20.39 2.21
C LEU A 8 7.32 -19.93 1.20
N ILE A 9 6.88 -19.69 -0.02
CA ILE A 9 7.55 -18.79 -0.96
C ILE A 9 6.63 -17.57 -1.11
N TYR A 10 7.14 -16.39 -0.78
CA TYR A 10 6.44 -15.14 -1.03
C TYR A 10 6.72 -14.68 -2.46
N LEU A 11 5.68 -14.73 -3.29
CA LEU A 11 5.70 -14.20 -4.64
C LEU A 11 4.81 -12.98 -4.71
N SER A 12 5.24 -11.97 -5.45
CA SER A 12 4.49 -10.74 -5.69
C SER A 12 4.54 -10.38 -7.16
N ASN A 13 3.50 -9.73 -7.64
CA ASN A 13 3.55 -9.05 -8.92
C ASN A 13 4.08 -7.63 -8.71
N GLU A 14 5.28 -7.36 -9.18
CA GLU A 14 5.95 -6.06 -9.01
C GLU A 14 5.22 -4.92 -9.70
N LEU A 15 4.38 -5.23 -10.72
CA LEU A 15 3.64 -4.25 -11.50
C LEU A 15 2.32 -3.84 -10.85
N THR A 16 1.70 -4.70 -10.01
CA THR A 16 0.37 -4.46 -9.43
C THR A 16 0.30 -4.57 -7.93
N ARG A 17 1.38 -5.02 -7.29
CA ARG A 17 1.48 -5.32 -5.84
C ARG A 17 0.56 -6.46 -5.40
N GLU A 18 0.14 -7.31 -6.31
CA GLU A 18 -0.61 -8.51 -5.96
C GLU A 18 0.32 -9.56 -5.38
N ASP A 19 -0.13 -10.21 -4.33
CA ASP A 19 0.62 -11.24 -3.63
C ASP A 19 0.16 -12.63 -4.03
N TYR A 20 1.11 -13.56 -4.20
CA TYR A 20 0.85 -14.95 -4.58
C TYR A 20 1.66 -15.91 -3.70
N PRO A 21 1.50 -15.90 -2.36
CA PRO A 21 2.23 -16.80 -1.48
C PRO A 21 1.92 -18.25 -1.83
N THR A 22 2.96 -19.07 -1.92
CA THR A 22 2.84 -20.48 -2.24
C THR A 22 3.33 -21.32 -1.08
N VAL A 23 2.47 -22.23 -0.59
CA VAL A 23 2.82 -23.14 0.51
C VAL A 23 3.73 -24.26 0.00
N ILE A 24 4.80 -24.52 0.74
CA ILE A 24 5.66 -25.68 0.61
C ILE A 24 5.26 -26.69 1.67
N GLN A 25 4.91 -27.90 1.27
CA GLN A 25 4.74 -29.02 2.19
C GLN A 25 6.07 -29.76 2.39
N ILE A 26 6.44 -29.98 3.65
CA ILE A 26 7.68 -30.69 4.02
C ILE A 26 7.30 -32.09 4.49
N ALA A 27 7.78 -33.09 3.76
CA ALA A 27 7.55 -34.49 4.11
C ALA A 27 8.34 -34.88 5.38
N PRO A 28 7.97 -36.00 6.07
CA PRO A 28 8.66 -36.46 7.28
C PRO A 28 10.16 -36.73 7.11
N ASN A 29 10.60 -37.02 5.89
CA ASN A 29 12.01 -37.18 5.53
C ASN A 29 12.74 -35.86 5.22
N GLY A 30 12.07 -34.70 5.35
CA GLY A 30 12.59 -33.38 5.07
C GLY A 30 12.53 -32.95 3.59
N SER A 31 12.07 -33.83 2.66
CA SER A 31 11.93 -33.44 1.25
C SER A 31 10.74 -32.52 1.03
N PHE A 32 10.86 -31.63 0.07
CA PHE A 32 9.79 -30.76 -0.39
C PHE A 32 9.87 -30.51 -1.89
N SER A 33 8.75 -30.17 -2.49
CA SER A 33 8.71 -29.64 -3.86
C SER A 33 7.63 -28.58 -3.98
N CYS A 34 7.83 -27.64 -4.88
CA CYS A 34 6.89 -26.57 -5.13
C CYS A 34 6.91 -26.21 -6.62
N ARG A 35 5.74 -25.92 -7.18
CA ARG A 35 5.61 -25.39 -8.54
C ARG A 35 4.80 -24.12 -8.49
N PHE A 36 5.29 -23.07 -9.13
CA PHE A 36 4.61 -21.78 -9.24
C PHE A 36 4.87 -21.17 -10.61
N SER A 37 4.01 -20.26 -11.04
CA SER A 37 4.13 -19.56 -12.31
C SER A 37 4.82 -18.22 -12.11
N ILE A 38 5.77 -17.91 -12.99
CA ILE A 38 6.45 -16.61 -13.07
C ILE A 38 6.57 -16.19 -14.54
N ASN A 39 6.43 -14.90 -14.80
CA ASN A 39 6.51 -14.33 -16.15
C ASN A 39 7.87 -13.71 -16.46
N HIS A 40 8.71 -13.52 -15.45
CA HIS A 40 10.05 -12.96 -15.55
C HIS A 40 10.96 -13.63 -14.51
N PRO A 41 12.29 -13.51 -14.64
CA PRO A 41 13.23 -13.94 -13.61
C PRO A 41 12.89 -13.30 -12.26
N ILE A 42 13.04 -14.06 -11.18
CA ILE A 42 12.81 -13.57 -9.81
C ILE A 42 13.91 -13.98 -8.85
N GLU A 43 14.25 -13.11 -7.96
CA GLU A 43 14.84 -13.39 -6.66
C GLU A 43 13.72 -13.55 -5.64
N SER A 44 13.75 -14.59 -4.83
CA SER A 44 12.80 -14.82 -3.77
C SER A 44 13.45 -15.63 -2.64
N SER A 45 12.67 -16.06 -1.65
CA SER A 45 13.16 -16.89 -0.56
C SER A 45 12.21 -18.01 -0.20
N VAL A 46 12.77 -19.16 0.14
CA VAL A 46 12.07 -20.20 0.89
C VAL A 46 12.04 -19.76 2.35
N VAL A 47 10.86 -19.58 2.92
CA VAL A 47 10.66 -19.18 4.30
C VAL A 47 10.29 -20.38 5.14
N LEU A 48 11.17 -20.73 6.08
CA LEU A 48 11.00 -21.82 7.04
C LEU A 48 11.02 -21.24 8.46
N GLY A 49 9.87 -21.17 9.10
CA GLY A 49 9.73 -20.43 10.35
C GLY A 49 10.11 -18.95 10.16
N HIS A 50 11.12 -18.47 10.88
CA HIS A 50 11.63 -17.09 10.73
C HIS A 50 12.83 -16.98 9.78
N ASN A 51 13.20 -18.06 9.11
CA ASN A 51 14.41 -18.09 8.29
C ASN A 51 14.08 -17.92 6.81
N TRP A 52 14.71 -16.95 6.20
CA TRP A 52 14.61 -16.63 4.79
C TRP A 52 15.84 -17.17 4.05
N ILE A 53 15.64 -18.11 3.14
CA ILE A 53 16.70 -18.76 2.39
C ILE A 53 16.55 -18.30 0.95
N PRO A 54 17.41 -17.37 0.49
CA PRO A 54 17.28 -16.75 -0.82
C PRO A 54 17.53 -17.73 -1.95
N PHE A 55 16.88 -17.52 -3.09
CA PHE A 55 17.15 -18.19 -4.35
C PHE A 55 16.81 -17.28 -5.52
N TYR A 56 17.36 -17.64 -6.68
CA TYR A 56 17.03 -17.04 -7.97
C TYR A 56 16.53 -18.11 -8.92
N ILE A 57 15.50 -17.80 -9.72
CA ILE A 57 14.95 -18.71 -10.71
C ILE A 57 14.40 -17.94 -11.91
N GLU A 58 14.50 -18.55 -13.10
CA GLU A 58 13.93 -18.02 -14.34
C GLU A 58 12.75 -18.87 -14.82
N PRO A 59 11.85 -18.30 -15.65
CA PRO A 59 10.73 -19.04 -16.22
C PRO A 59 11.19 -20.34 -16.90
N GLY A 60 10.45 -21.42 -16.65
CA GLY A 60 10.73 -22.75 -17.24
C GLY A 60 11.88 -23.52 -16.60
N GLN A 61 12.57 -22.97 -15.61
CA GLN A 61 13.68 -23.65 -14.94
C GLN A 61 13.24 -24.44 -13.70
N THR A 62 14.08 -25.39 -13.30
CA THR A 62 14.00 -26.11 -12.03
C THR A 62 15.26 -25.84 -11.23
N LEU A 63 15.08 -25.43 -9.97
CA LEU A 63 16.14 -25.25 -8.99
C LEU A 63 15.99 -26.30 -7.91
N THR A 64 17.03 -27.06 -7.63
CA THR A 64 17.11 -27.98 -6.50
C THR A 64 17.87 -27.29 -5.37
N MET A 65 17.35 -27.33 -4.16
CA MET A 65 17.96 -26.74 -2.97
C MET A 65 18.20 -27.83 -1.92
N TYR A 66 19.40 -27.85 -1.36
CA TYR A 66 19.70 -28.54 -0.12
C TYR A 66 19.84 -27.52 1.00
N ILE A 67 19.06 -27.66 2.05
CA ILE A 67 19.02 -26.76 3.20
C ILE A 67 19.42 -27.54 4.44
N ASP A 68 20.54 -27.18 5.04
CA ASP A 68 21.01 -27.79 6.27
C ASP A 68 20.12 -27.34 7.44
N TRP A 69 19.39 -28.29 8.00
CA TRP A 69 18.46 -28.04 9.08
C TRP A 69 19.14 -27.53 10.38
N GLU A 70 20.32 -28.04 10.70
CA GLU A 70 21.07 -27.60 11.87
C GLU A 70 21.49 -26.12 11.73
N ALA A 71 21.90 -25.71 10.52
CA ALA A 71 22.22 -24.32 10.23
C ALA A 71 20.98 -23.39 10.34
N VAL A 72 19.82 -23.84 9.87
CA VAL A 72 18.54 -23.11 10.03
C VAL A 72 18.19 -22.96 11.51
N MET A 73 18.31 -24.02 12.28
CA MET A 73 18.02 -23.98 13.73
C MET A 73 19.05 -23.17 14.51
N ALA A 74 20.31 -23.16 14.10
CA ALA A 74 21.33 -22.31 14.70
C ALA A 74 20.99 -20.82 14.50
N ARG A 75 20.58 -20.42 13.29
CA ARG A 75 20.08 -19.07 13.02
C ARG A 75 18.86 -18.72 13.85
N SER A 76 17.88 -19.62 13.96
CA SER A 76 16.67 -19.40 14.76
C SER A 76 16.95 -19.17 16.24
N ARG A 77 18.04 -19.71 16.76
CA ARG A 77 18.48 -19.56 18.15
C ARG A 77 19.45 -18.39 18.35
N ALA A 78 20.03 -17.86 17.29
CA ALA A 78 20.97 -16.75 17.37
C ALA A 78 20.27 -15.49 17.88
N ARG A 79 20.95 -14.73 18.76
CA ARG A 79 20.48 -13.41 19.19
C ARG A 79 20.64 -12.36 18.10
N ASP A 80 21.55 -12.61 17.17
CA ASP A 80 21.78 -11.75 16.02
C ASP A 80 20.86 -12.19 14.87
N HIS A 81 19.93 -11.33 14.45
CA HIS A 81 19.04 -11.56 13.32
C HIS A 81 19.76 -11.66 11.97
N TYR A 82 21.02 -11.21 11.91
CA TYR A 82 21.88 -11.25 10.73
C TYR A 82 22.80 -12.48 10.67
N PHE A 83 22.59 -13.43 11.58
CA PHE A 83 23.37 -14.67 11.57
C PHE A 83 23.18 -15.43 10.25
N PRO A 84 24.24 -15.69 9.46
CA PRO A 84 24.12 -16.30 8.13
C PRO A 84 23.65 -17.75 8.20
N ILE A 85 22.81 -18.17 7.26
CA ILE A 85 22.49 -19.59 7.04
C ILE A 85 23.61 -20.21 6.24
N ARG A 86 24.34 -21.13 6.85
CA ARG A 86 25.44 -21.88 6.23
C ARG A 86 24.92 -23.18 5.62
N ASN A 87 25.77 -23.83 4.81
CA ASN A 87 25.51 -25.16 4.25
C ASN A 87 24.24 -25.28 3.41
N THR A 88 23.82 -24.20 2.73
CA THR A 88 22.79 -24.27 1.70
C THR A 88 23.45 -24.52 0.36
N ALA A 89 23.00 -25.54 -0.38
CA ALA A 89 23.45 -25.82 -1.71
C ALA A 89 22.35 -25.69 -2.75
N TYR A 90 22.71 -25.24 -3.94
CA TYR A 90 21.82 -25.07 -5.07
C TYR A 90 22.34 -25.91 -6.25
N MET A 91 21.42 -26.52 -7.03
CA MET A 91 21.70 -27.26 -8.22
C MET A 91 20.69 -26.91 -9.32
N GLY A 92 21.13 -26.87 -10.56
CA GLY A 92 20.34 -26.50 -11.73
C GLY A 92 20.81 -25.20 -12.38
N PRO A 93 20.14 -24.72 -13.45
CA PRO A 93 20.61 -23.61 -14.27
C PRO A 93 20.79 -22.30 -13.49
N SER A 94 19.99 -22.05 -12.47
CA SER A 94 20.02 -20.83 -11.63
C SER A 94 20.91 -20.97 -10.38
N ALA A 95 21.62 -22.06 -10.20
CA ALA A 95 22.39 -22.33 -8.99
C ALA A 95 23.48 -21.28 -8.75
N SER A 96 24.27 -20.93 -9.76
CA SER A 96 25.35 -19.93 -9.65
C SER A 96 24.84 -18.57 -9.17
N LEU A 97 23.71 -18.11 -9.71
CA LEU A 97 23.08 -16.86 -9.30
C LEU A 97 22.52 -16.92 -7.87
N SER A 98 21.93 -18.06 -7.49
CA SER A 98 21.44 -18.26 -6.12
C SER A 98 22.57 -18.23 -5.09
N TYR A 99 23.75 -18.82 -5.42
CA TYR A 99 24.94 -18.70 -4.56
C TYR A 99 25.43 -17.25 -4.48
N LEU A 100 25.55 -16.56 -5.61
CA LEU A 100 26.01 -15.18 -5.69
C LEU A 100 25.16 -14.27 -4.79
N LEU A 101 23.84 -14.35 -4.92
CA LEU A 101 22.89 -13.53 -4.13
C LEU A 101 22.95 -13.88 -2.63
N LYS A 102 22.97 -15.17 -2.30
CA LYS A 102 23.10 -15.62 -0.92
C LYS A 102 24.38 -15.11 -0.25
N ASP A 103 25.51 -15.23 -0.93
CA ASP A 103 26.80 -14.84 -0.36
C ASP A 103 26.96 -13.33 -0.30
N PHE A 104 26.35 -12.59 -1.23
CA PHE A 104 26.24 -11.15 -1.15
C PHE A 104 25.40 -10.72 0.06
N ASP A 105 24.20 -11.27 0.23
CA ASP A 105 23.30 -10.96 1.35
C ASP A 105 23.90 -11.31 2.72
N ASN A 106 24.71 -12.37 2.80
CA ASN A 106 25.39 -12.75 4.03
C ASN A 106 26.52 -11.79 4.43
N GLN A 107 27.08 -11.02 3.49
CA GLN A 107 28.18 -10.09 3.74
C GLN A 107 27.71 -8.65 3.93
N ILE A 108 26.49 -8.34 3.52
CA ILE A 108 25.90 -7.02 3.69
C ILE A 108 25.03 -7.01 4.95
N THR A 109 25.41 -6.16 5.88
CA THR A 109 24.62 -5.94 7.10
C THR A 109 23.93 -4.59 7.00
N TYR A 110 22.59 -4.62 6.98
CA TYR A 110 21.76 -3.43 7.12
C TYR A 110 21.01 -3.47 8.44
N ARG A 111 21.22 -2.46 9.30
CA ARG A 111 20.60 -2.40 10.63
C ARG A 111 19.56 -1.29 10.67
N TYR A 112 18.30 -1.64 10.84
CA TYR A 112 17.20 -0.68 10.99
C TYR A 112 17.38 0.24 12.20
N GLU A 113 18.06 -0.22 13.25
CA GLU A 113 18.40 0.59 14.42
C GLU A 113 19.31 1.76 14.05
N ASP A 114 20.28 1.55 13.15
CA ASP A 114 21.19 2.59 12.67
C ASP A 114 20.44 3.62 11.81
N LEU A 115 19.48 3.18 10.97
CA LEU A 115 18.59 4.08 10.24
C LEU A 115 17.76 4.93 11.21
N SER A 116 17.09 4.29 12.17
CA SER A 116 16.24 4.99 13.15
C SER A 116 17.03 6.01 14.00
N LYS A 117 18.27 5.69 14.35
CA LYS A 117 19.19 6.62 15.01
C LYS A 117 19.54 7.79 14.09
N SER A 118 19.94 7.50 12.85
CA SER A 118 20.32 8.50 11.87
C SER A 118 19.16 9.46 11.54
N GLN A 119 17.94 8.95 11.43
CA GLN A 119 16.73 9.76 11.23
C GLN A 119 16.53 10.84 12.30
N LYS A 120 16.96 10.58 13.54
CA LYS A 120 16.82 11.50 14.68
C LYS A 120 18.00 12.45 14.84
N THR A 121 19.18 12.06 14.37
CA THR A 121 20.43 12.77 14.69
C THR A 121 21.06 13.49 13.52
N LEU A 122 20.76 13.11 12.28
CA LEU A 122 21.37 13.67 11.07
C LEU A 122 20.40 14.57 10.30
N THR A 123 20.94 15.58 9.64
CA THR A 123 20.23 16.31 8.58
C THR A 123 20.19 15.47 7.29
N PRO A 124 19.33 15.80 6.30
CA PRO A 124 19.30 15.11 5.02
C PRO A 124 20.67 15.03 4.33
N ASP A 125 21.40 16.13 4.25
CA ASP A 125 22.72 16.15 3.63
C ASP A 125 23.75 15.33 4.41
N GLN A 126 23.74 15.42 5.74
CA GLN A 126 24.61 14.61 6.57
C GLN A 126 24.33 13.11 6.38
N TYR A 127 23.07 12.71 6.19
CA TYR A 127 22.75 11.33 5.91
C TYR A 127 23.24 10.87 4.54
N LYS A 128 23.12 11.68 3.50
CA LYS A 128 23.71 11.38 2.18
C LYS A 128 25.23 11.14 2.28
N GLU A 129 25.94 12.00 3.01
CA GLU A 129 27.38 11.81 3.24
C GLU A 129 27.69 10.55 4.05
N HIS A 130 26.89 10.27 5.08
CA HIS A 130 27.00 9.05 5.90
C HIS A 130 26.82 7.77 5.06
N MET A 131 25.94 7.78 4.06
CA MET A 131 25.67 6.62 3.21
C MET A 131 26.76 6.34 2.17
N LYS A 132 27.56 7.34 1.76
CA LYS A 132 28.60 7.16 0.72
C LYS A 132 29.58 6.01 1.01
N PRO A 133 30.25 5.95 2.18
CA PRO A 133 31.17 4.86 2.50
C PRO A 133 30.46 3.49 2.61
N ILE A 134 29.21 3.47 3.08
CA ILE A 134 28.40 2.25 3.21
C ILE A 134 28.10 1.69 1.81
N ILE A 135 27.65 2.53 0.88
CA ILE A 135 27.36 2.13 -0.49
C ILE A 135 28.65 1.68 -1.20
N ALA A 136 29.77 2.39 -0.98
CA ALA A 136 31.08 1.99 -1.53
C ALA A 136 31.49 0.59 -1.03
N GLN A 137 31.31 0.30 0.25
CA GLN A 137 31.55 -1.03 0.80
C GLN A 137 30.66 -2.10 0.15
N TRP A 138 29.36 -1.84 -0.04
CA TRP A 138 28.47 -2.78 -0.71
C TRP A 138 28.90 -3.07 -2.15
N LYS A 139 29.36 -2.04 -2.89
CA LYS A 139 29.91 -2.23 -4.24
C LYS A 139 31.17 -3.10 -4.23
N GLN A 140 32.07 -2.91 -3.25
CA GLN A 140 33.25 -3.76 -3.09
C GLN A 140 32.88 -5.22 -2.79
N VAL A 141 31.87 -5.45 -1.94
CA VAL A 141 31.35 -6.81 -1.67
C VAL A 141 30.77 -7.42 -2.95
N ALA A 142 29.97 -6.65 -3.71
CA ALA A 142 29.40 -7.12 -4.98
C ALA A 142 30.48 -7.52 -5.98
N ASP A 143 31.53 -6.73 -6.13
CA ASP A 143 32.68 -7.02 -6.99
C ASP A 143 33.43 -8.26 -6.51
N SER A 144 33.71 -8.38 -5.21
CA SER A 144 34.42 -9.53 -4.63
C SER A 144 33.66 -10.84 -4.81
N VAL A 145 32.36 -10.86 -4.54
CA VAL A 145 31.51 -12.05 -4.72
C VAL A 145 31.38 -12.38 -6.21
N SER A 146 31.29 -11.39 -7.09
CA SER A 146 31.27 -11.58 -8.52
C SER A 146 32.54 -12.23 -9.05
N GLN A 147 33.71 -11.92 -8.51
CA GLN A 147 34.96 -12.56 -8.87
C GLN A 147 35.02 -14.05 -8.51
N ILE A 148 34.46 -14.43 -7.35
CA ILE A 148 34.43 -15.82 -6.88
C ILE A 148 33.63 -16.72 -7.85
N TYR A 149 32.47 -16.23 -8.28
CA TYR A 149 31.53 -17.04 -9.08
C TYR A 149 31.70 -16.87 -10.59
N GLN A 150 32.57 -15.96 -11.06
CA GLN A 150 32.75 -15.61 -12.48
C GLN A 150 31.39 -15.46 -13.20
N PRO A 151 30.50 -14.62 -12.71
CA PRO A 151 29.12 -14.56 -13.16
C PRO A 151 29.02 -14.02 -14.58
N SER A 152 27.92 -14.37 -15.26
CA SER A 152 27.55 -13.73 -16.52
C SER A 152 27.36 -12.23 -16.36
N LEU A 153 27.43 -11.45 -17.44
CA LEU A 153 27.10 -10.03 -17.44
C LEU A 153 25.72 -9.73 -16.79
N LYS A 154 24.75 -10.61 -17.02
CA LYS A 154 23.42 -10.57 -16.41
C LYS A 154 23.50 -10.61 -14.88
N ALA A 155 24.34 -11.47 -14.32
CA ALA A 155 24.50 -11.60 -12.87
C ALA A 155 25.19 -10.39 -12.25
N VAL A 156 26.17 -9.83 -12.95
CA VAL A 156 26.83 -8.57 -12.52
C VAL A 156 25.83 -7.43 -12.50
N HIS A 157 24.99 -7.30 -13.53
CA HIS A 157 23.90 -6.30 -13.55
C HIS A 157 22.90 -6.51 -12.42
N LEU A 158 22.47 -7.74 -12.17
CA LEU A 158 21.50 -8.05 -11.12
C LEU A 158 22.00 -7.61 -9.74
N ILE A 159 23.26 -7.94 -9.40
CA ILE A 159 23.80 -7.58 -8.08
C ILE A 159 24.09 -6.08 -7.95
N LYS A 160 24.52 -5.42 -9.04
CA LYS A 160 24.69 -3.98 -9.08
C LYS A 160 23.34 -3.27 -8.85
N ASN A 161 22.30 -3.68 -9.57
CA ASN A 161 20.96 -3.15 -9.41
C ASN A 161 20.43 -3.36 -7.98
N LYS A 162 20.75 -4.51 -7.36
CA LYS A 162 20.41 -4.78 -5.96
C LYS A 162 21.02 -3.76 -5.00
N VAL A 163 22.31 -3.42 -5.18
CA VAL A 163 22.98 -2.38 -4.40
C VAL A 163 22.33 -1.01 -4.60
N ASP A 164 22.12 -0.62 -5.85
CA ASP A 164 21.58 0.69 -6.19
C ASP A 164 20.14 0.84 -5.66
N LEU A 165 19.27 -0.16 -5.86
CA LEU A 165 17.89 -0.14 -5.34
C LEU A 165 17.84 -0.10 -3.82
N GLN A 166 18.73 -0.86 -3.14
CA GLN A 166 18.82 -0.83 -1.68
C GLN A 166 19.25 0.55 -1.18
N ALA A 167 20.29 1.12 -1.78
CA ALA A 167 20.80 2.45 -1.45
C ALA A 167 19.72 3.54 -1.66
N GLY A 168 19.05 3.51 -2.79
CA GLY A 168 17.97 4.44 -3.10
C GLY A 168 16.79 4.30 -2.13
N SER A 169 16.40 3.08 -1.78
CA SER A 169 15.35 2.83 -0.79
C SER A 169 15.70 3.43 0.58
N MET A 170 16.96 3.30 1.02
CA MET A 170 17.40 3.86 2.30
C MET A 170 17.41 5.39 2.32
N LEU A 171 17.77 6.01 1.20
CA LEU A 171 17.71 7.48 1.07
C LEU A 171 16.26 7.97 1.17
N PHE A 172 15.30 7.26 0.60
CA PHE A 172 13.88 7.57 0.78
C PHE A 172 13.40 7.29 2.21
N ASP A 173 13.71 6.11 2.76
CA ASP A 173 13.27 5.70 4.10
C ASP A 173 13.77 6.66 5.19
N PHE A 174 14.94 7.27 5.00
CA PHE A 174 15.46 8.28 5.93
C PHE A 174 14.47 9.44 6.13
N LEU A 175 13.80 9.89 5.08
CA LEU A 175 12.86 11.01 5.16
C LEU A 175 11.53 10.64 5.82
N MET A 176 11.06 9.39 5.64
CA MET A 176 9.68 8.98 5.93
C MET A 176 9.23 9.21 7.39
N SER A 177 10.10 9.00 8.36
CA SER A 177 9.71 9.07 9.78
C SER A 177 10.12 10.38 10.47
N ARG A 178 10.78 11.29 9.77
CA ARG A 178 11.32 12.52 10.38
C ARG A 178 10.22 13.44 10.91
N ASP A 179 9.13 13.61 10.18
CA ASP A 179 7.99 14.43 10.63
C ASP A 179 7.33 13.86 11.90
N TYR A 180 7.27 12.54 12.02
CA TYR A 180 6.79 11.89 13.24
C TYR A 180 7.73 12.16 14.43
N TYR A 181 9.04 12.01 14.25
CA TYR A 181 10.01 12.29 15.31
C TYR A 181 10.04 13.78 15.69
N ALA A 182 9.90 14.69 14.73
CA ALA A 182 9.84 16.13 14.97
C ALA A 182 8.63 16.54 15.83
N LYS A 183 7.50 15.83 15.70
CA LYS A 183 6.32 16.05 16.56
C LYS A 183 6.56 15.55 18.00
N GLN A 184 7.38 14.53 18.17
CA GLN A 184 7.71 14.00 19.50
C GLN A 184 8.80 14.82 20.21
N ASP A 185 9.75 15.35 19.46
CA ASP A 185 10.85 16.19 19.98
C ASP A 185 10.97 17.46 19.11
N SER A 186 10.20 18.48 19.47
CA SER A 186 10.20 19.78 18.79
C SER A 186 11.47 20.61 19.05
N THR A 187 12.32 20.20 19.98
CA THR A 187 13.57 20.89 20.32
C THR A 187 14.73 20.46 19.44
N ASN A 188 14.66 19.31 18.81
CA ASN A 188 15.70 18.71 17.99
C ASN A 188 15.94 19.50 16.69
N GLN A 189 17.09 20.18 16.62
CA GLN A 189 17.41 21.03 15.49
C GLN A 189 17.66 20.24 14.20
N ALA A 190 18.21 19.02 14.27
CA ALA A 190 18.43 18.20 13.09
C ALA A 190 17.09 17.85 12.38
N LEU A 191 16.00 17.64 13.14
CA LEU A 191 14.68 17.33 12.61
C LEU A 191 13.96 18.54 11.99
N LYS A 192 14.41 19.77 12.30
CA LYS A 192 13.87 21.00 11.70
C LYS A 192 14.40 21.25 10.29
N VAL A 193 15.56 20.66 9.96
CA VAL A 193 16.15 20.78 8.64
C VAL A 193 15.36 19.89 7.67
N LYS A 194 14.73 20.51 6.68
CA LYS A 194 14.03 19.82 5.59
C LYS A 194 14.98 19.56 4.43
N GLU A 195 14.70 18.51 3.69
CA GLU A 195 15.36 18.26 2.42
C GLU A 195 15.03 19.34 1.40
N ASP A 196 16.00 19.72 0.59
CA ASP A 196 15.79 20.47 -0.63
C ASP A 196 15.68 19.53 -1.85
N ASP A 197 15.36 20.08 -3.00
CA ASP A 197 15.17 19.29 -4.21
C ASP A 197 16.46 18.60 -4.69
N SER A 198 17.64 19.13 -4.32
CA SER A 198 18.95 18.53 -4.63
C SER A 198 19.19 17.22 -3.87
N TYR A 199 18.48 17.00 -2.77
CA TYR A 199 18.52 15.71 -2.07
C TYR A 199 18.26 14.54 -3.00
N TYR A 200 17.32 14.69 -3.93
CA TYR A 200 16.88 13.65 -4.87
C TYR A 200 17.80 13.49 -6.09
N SER A 201 18.93 14.19 -6.13
CA SER A 201 19.90 14.09 -7.25
C SER A 201 20.45 12.69 -7.47
N PHE A 202 20.41 11.80 -6.47
CA PHE A 202 20.82 10.41 -6.58
C PHE A 202 19.99 9.63 -7.62
N LEU A 203 18.78 10.08 -7.92
CA LEU A 203 17.92 9.42 -8.92
C LEU A 203 18.52 9.40 -10.32
N LYS A 204 19.42 10.34 -10.64
CA LYS A 204 20.11 10.41 -11.94
C LYS A 204 20.92 9.14 -12.25
N ASP A 205 21.47 8.54 -11.20
CA ASP A 205 22.35 7.36 -11.29
C ASP A 205 21.60 6.04 -11.03
N MET A 206 20.29 6.09 -10.78
CA MET A 206 19.49 4.91 -10.51
C MET A 206 19.12 4.17 -11.79
N PRO A 207 18.99 2.83 -11.78
CA PRO A 207 18.65 2.01 -12.96
C PRO A 207 17.15 2.07 -13.30
N LEU A 208 16.57 3.28 -13.44
CA LEU A 208 15.12 3.45 -13.59
C LEU A 208 14.56 2.93 -14.92
N ASN A 209 15.43 2.69 -15.92
CA ASN A 209 15.06 2.13 -17.24
C ASN A 209 15.51 0.67 -17.43
N ASP A 210 16.14 0.06 -16.44
CA ASP A 210 16.65 -1.30 -16.57
C ASP A 210 15.57 -2.31 -16.12
N VAL A 211 15.01 -3.06 -17.07
CA VAL A 211 14.00 -4.10 -16.80
C VAL A 211 14.50 -5.20 -15.88
N THR A 212 15.81 -5.44 -15.82
CA THR A 212 16.39 -6.48 -14.96
C THR A 212 16.26 -6.17 -13.48
N VAL A 213 15.96 -4.91 -13.11
CA VAL A 213 15.64 -4.54 -11.72
C VAL A 213 14.44 -5.31 -11.17
N LEU A 214 13.47 -5.69 -12.02
CA LEU A 214 12.27 -6.44 -11.61
C LEU A 214 12.60 -7.83 -11.05
N ALA A 215 13.76 -8.37 -11.36
CA ALA A 215 14.21 -9.63 -10.77
C ALA A 215 14.65 -9.50 -9.30
N ASN A 216 14.88 -8.29 -8.80
CA ASN A 216 15.36 -8.03 -7.46
C ASN A 216 14.23 -7.93 -6.43
N THR A 217 14.40 -8.54 -5.27
CA THR A 217 13.47 -8.40 -4.12
C THR A 217 13.30 -6.96 -3.64
N ASN A 218 14.30 -6.10 -3.87
CA ASN A 218 14.25 -4.68 -3.49
C ASN A 218 13.46 -3.79 -4.47
N ALA A 219 13.11 -4.30 -5.66
CA ALA A 219 12.44 -3.51 -6.69
C ALA A 219 11.10 -2.95 -6.20
N SER A 220 10.25 -3.80 -5.62
CA SER A 220 8.94 -3.38 -5.13
C SER A 220 9.04 -2.32 -4.04
N THR A 221 9.99 -2.47 -3.11
CA THR A 221 10.26 -1.51 -2.05
C THR A 221 10.71 -0.18 -2.63
N PHE A 222 11.69 -0.18 -3.52
CA PHE A 222 12.19 1.03 -4.15
C PHE A 222 11.08 1.76 -4.92
N ILE A 223 10.33 1.05 -5.78
CA ILE A 223 9.25 1.66 -6.56
C ILE A 223 8.18 2.25 -5.62
N ASN A 224 7.85 1.57 -4.52
CA ASN A 224 6.92 2.08 -3.52
C ASN A 224 7.40 3.41 -2.89
N ARG A 225 8.70 3.52 -2.55
CA ARG A 225 9.27 4.76 -2.01
C ARG A 225 9.29 5.87 -3.06
N PHE A 226 9.68 5.53 -4.28
CA PHE A 226 9.77 6.44 -5.41
C PHE A 226 8.41 7.04 -5.79
N GLU A 227 7.35 6.24 -5.88
CA GLU A 227 6.01 6.72 -6.24
C GLU A 227 5.34 7.60 -5.19
N TYR A 228 5.82 7.56 -3.92
CA TYR A 228 5.32 8.37 -2.81
C TYR A 228 6.36 9.38 -2.27
N MET A 229 7.39 9.70 -3.03
CA MET A 229 8.41 10.67 -2.57
C MET A 229 7.81 12.03 -2.24
N ASP A 230 8.43 12.74 -1.30
CA ASP A 230 7.92 14.01 -0.77
C ASP A 230 7.80 15.13 -1.81
N LEU A 231 8.62 15.10 -2.86
CA LEU A 231 8.48 16.03 -3.99
C LEU A 231 7.10 15.93 -4.66
N PHE A 232 6.56 14.72 -4.80
CA PHE A 232 5.21 14.55 -5.32
C PHE A 232 4.16 15.12 -4.36
N ARG A 233 4.36 14.95 -3.06
CA ARG A 233 3.48 15.54 -2.04
C ARG A 233 3.50 17.07 -2.10
N LYS A 234 4.67 17.69 -2.31
CA LYS A 234 4.79 19.14 -2.54
C LYS A 234 4.02 19.58 -3.79
N ALA A 235 4.03 18.75 -4.86
CA ALA A 235 3.24 19.01 -6.06
C ALA A 235 1.72 18.93 -5.80
N TYR A 236 1.28 18.12 -4.84
CA TYR A 236 -0.12 18.07 -4.40
C TYR A 236 -0.50 19.25 -3.51
N SER A 237 0.33 19.64 -2.56
CA SER A 237 0.04 20.74 -1.63
C SER A 237 -0.07 22.12 -2.32
N GLY A 238 0.53 22.28 -3.50
CA GLY A 238 0.33 23.42 -4.38
C GLY A 238 -0.97 23.39 -5.19
N GLN A 239 -1.88 22.45 -4.93
CA GLN A 239 -3.13 22.26 -5.68
C GLN A 239 -4.40 22.67 -4.94
N SER A 240 -4.35 23.21 -3.77
CA SER A 240 -5.26 24.31 -3.52
C SER A 240 -5.01 25.29 -4.67
N PHE A 241 -6.04 25.64 -5.44
CA PHE A 241 -5.95 26.69 -6.47
C PHE A 241 -4.93 27.72 -6.03
N SER A 242 -3.93 28.02 -6.88
CA SER A 242 -3.00 29.09 -6.51
C SER A 242 -3.84 30.30 -6.10
N PRO A 243 -3.52 30.99 -5.01
CA PRO A 243 -4.22 32.22 -4.67
C PRO A 243 -4.33 33.21 -5.84
N SER A 244 -3.47 33.07 -6.85
CA SER A 244 -3.46 33.85 -8.09
C SER A 244 -4.32 33.26 -9.21
N ASP A 245 -4.85 32.03 -9.09
CA ASP A 245 -5.66 31.41 -10.14
C ASP A 245 -6.98 32.15 -10.33
N SER A 246 -7.32 32.42 -11.57
CA SER A 246 -8.61 32.97 -11.97
C SER A 246 -9.57 31.84 -12.29
N ILE A 247 -10.74 31.83 -11.66
CA ILE A 247 -11.79 30.85 -11.92
C ILE A 247 -13.08 31.53 -12.38
N ASP A 248 -13.85 30.87 -13.20
CA ASP A 248 -15.22 31.28 -13.49
C ASP A 248 -16.13 30.83 -12.34
N TYR A 249 -16.58 31.78 -11.53
CA TYR A 249 -17.43 31.54 -10.37
C TYR A 249 -18.85 32.00 -10.65
N THR A 250 -19.80 31.07 -10.53
CA THR A 250 -21.23 31.40 -10.66
C THR A 250 -21.80 31.71 -9.28
N TYR A 251 -22.22 32.94 -9.10
CA TYR A 251 -22.84 33.37 -7.85
C TYR A 251 -24.22 32.73 -7.70
N PRO A 252 -24.56 32.16 -6.52
CA PRO A 252 -25.88 31.60 -6.26
C PRO A 252 -26.98 32.64 -6.51
N LYS A 253 -28.13 32.25 -7.08
CA LYS A 253 -29.29 33.12 -7.25
C LYS A 253 -29.79 33.71 -5.90
N LYS A 254 -29.68 32.93 -4.85
CA LYS A 254 -29.90 33.34 -3.47
C LYS A 254 -28.59 33.20 -2.68
N PRO A 255 -27.87 34.30 -2.40
CA PRO A 255 -26.64 34.20 -1.59
C PRO A 255 -26.89 33.74 -0.16
N LEU A 256 -26.00 32.92 0.39
CA LEU A 256 -26.10 32.37 1.74
C LEU A 256 -26.24 33.48 2.82
N LEU A 257 -25.44 34.54 2.71
CA LEU A 257 -25.50 35.64 3.68
C LEU A 257 -26.84 36.39 3.67
N THR A 258 -27.47 36.51 2.52
CA THR A 258 -28.81 37.08 2.40
C THR A 258 -29.84 36.20 3.09
N PHE A 259 -29.74 34.87 2.90
CA PHE A 259 -30.61 33.94 3.62
C PHE A 259 -30.39 33.98 5.13
N LEU A 260 -29.16 33.97 5.60
CA LEU A 260 -28.85 34.05 7.04
C LEU A 260 -29.39 35.33 7.67
N LYS A 261 -29.28 36.48 6.97
CA LYS A 261 -29.83 37.76 7.42
C LYS A 261 -31.35 37.72 7.51
N GLU A 262 -32.05 37.15 6.53
CA GLU A 262 -33.51 36.96 6.54
C GLU A 262 -33.97 36.06 7.70
N LYS A 263 -33.14 35.12 8.13
CA LYS A 263 -33.37 34.28 9.32
C LYS A 263 -32.99 34.97 10.64
N GLY A 264 -32.66 36.25 10.61
CA GLY A 264 -32.40 37.06 11.80
C GLY A 264 -30.93 37.02 12.28
N VAL A 265 -30.03 36.45 11.53
CA VAL A 265 -28.60 36.42 11.88
C VAL A 265 -27.99 37.80 11.71
N LYS A 266 -27.34 38.32 12.75
CA LYS A 266 -26.65 39.61 12.73
C LYS A 266 -25.29 39.46 12.02
N LEU A 267 -25.08 40.21 10.95
CA LEU A 267 -23.83 40.29 10.21
C LEU A 267 -23.00 41.47 10.70
N ASN A 268 -21.69 41.30 10.76
CA ASN A 268 -20.77 42.42 11.00
C ASN A 268 -20.61 43.29 9.74
N LYS A 269 -19.89 44.40 9.83
CA LYS A 269 -19.70 45.38 8.74
C LYS A 269 -19.07 44.76 7.48
N GLU A 270 -18.08 43.86 7.65
CA GLU A 270 -17.41 43.18 6.54
C GLU A 270 -18.31 42.14 5.88
N GLN A 271 -19.00 41.33 6.67
CA GLN A 271 -19.93 40.32 6.19
C GLN A 271 -21.09 40.96 5.44
N GLU A 272 -21.57 42.13 5.89
CA GLU A 272 -22.62 42.88 5.21
C GLU A 272 -22.15 43.43 3.85
N ALA A 273 -20.88 43.89 3.74
CA ALA A 273 -20.30 44.32 2.49
C ALA A 273 -20.17 43.14 1.49
N ILE A 274 -19.77 41.96 1.97
CA ILE A 274 -19.73 40.75 1.16
C ILE A 274 -21.13 40.37 0.69
N ARG A 275 -22.12 40.38 1.57
CA ARG A 275 -23.52 40.09 1.26
C ARG A 275 -24.05 40.98 0.13
N LEU A 276 -23.91 42.29 0.26
CA LEU A 276 -24.38 43.26 -0.74
C LEU A 276 -23.73 43.05 -2.10
N ARG A 277 -22.43 42.70 -2.13
CA ARG A 277 -21.74 42.40 -3.38
C ARG A 277 -22.24 41.08 -3.99
N GLN A 278 -22.42 40.05 -3.20
CA GLN A 278 -22.94 38.76 -3.67
C GLN A 278 -24.39 38.88 -4.17
N GLU A 279 -25.20 39.69 -3.54
CA GLU A 279 -26.55 39.99 -4.00
C GLU A 279 -26.58 40.71 -5.35
N LYS A 280 -25.67 41.67 -5.57
CA LYS A 280 -25.54 42.36 -6.85
C LYS A 280 -25.14 41.45 -7.99
N LEU A 281 -24.39 40.39 -7.68
CA LEU A 281 -23.87 39.41 -8.64
C LEU A 281 -24.70 38.11 -8.68
N ALA A 282 -25.80 38.05 -7.94
CA ALA A 282 -26.63 36.85 -7.83
C ALA A 282 -27.06 36.32 -9.21
N GLY A 283 -26.83 35.05 -9.48
CA GLY A 283 -27.15 34.37 -10.72
C GLY A 283 -26.23 34.69 -11.91
N THR A 284 -25.17 35.49 -11.73
CA THR A 284 -24.20 35.79 -12.78
C THR A 284 -22.92 34.95 -12.61
N THR A 285 -22.21 34.74 -13.71
CA THR A 285 -20.86 34.14 -13.71
C THR A 285 -19.82 35.25 -13.91
N ALA A 286 -18.83 35.29 -13.04
CA ALA A 286 -17.73 36.25 -13.13
C ALA A 286 -16.39 35.57 -12.93
N LYS A 287 -15.34 36.07 -13.63
CA LYS A 287 -13.96 35.66 -13.34
C LYS A 287 -13.52 36.28 -12.02
N ILE A 288 -13.13 35.44 -11.08
CA ILE A 288 -12.60 35.88 -9.78
C ILE A 288 -11.27 35.21 -9.47
N ILE A 289 -10.42 35.94 -8.76
CA ILE A 289 -9.14 35.40 -8.30
C ILE A 289 -9.39 34.57 -7.04
N MET A 290 -8.86 33.37 -6.98
CA MET A 290 -9.08 32.43 -5.86
C MET A 290 -8.73 33.04 -4.50
N ARG A 291 -7.71 33.89 -4.41
CA ARG A 291 -7.37 34.64 -3.19
C ARG A 291 -8.54 35.45 -2.63
N GLN A 292 -9.41 35.96 -3.49
CA GLN A 292 -10.58 36.74 -3.02
C GLN A 292 -11.60 35.83 -2.35
N LEU A 293 -11.88 34.64 -2.92
CA LEU A 293 -12.78 33.65 -2.30
C LEU A 293 -12.22 33.13 -0.97
N ILE A 294 -10.93 32.84 -0.92
CA ILE A 294 -10.27 32.37 0.30
C ILE A 294 -10.42 33.43 1.40
N ALA A 295 -10.06 34.69 1.11
CA ALA A 295 -10.14 35.77 2.07
C ALA A 295 -11.59 36.06 2.54
N GLU A 296 -12.59 35.88 1.65
CA GLU A 296 -14.00 35.97 2.04
C GLU A 296 -14.42 34.82 2.95
N ASN A 297 -14.04 33.59 2.63
CA ASN A 297 -14.36 32.42 3.45
C ASN A 297 -13.71 32.50 4.85
N GLU A 298 -12.48 33.02 4.95
CA GLU A 298 -11.84 33.26 6.26
C GLU A 298 -12.64 34.25 7.12
N LYS A 299 -13.16 35.33 6.53
CA LYS A 299 -14.03 36.29 7.23
C LYS A 299 -15.36 35.70 7.66
N MET A 300 -15.78 34.61 7.07
CA MET A 300 -17.04 33.93 7.32
C MET A 300 -16.90 32.72 8.25
N ALA A 301 -15.70 32.23 8.51
CA ALA A 301 -15.45 30.95 9.19
C ALA A 301 -16.18 30.87 10.55
N SER A 302 -16.05 31.88 11.41
CA SER A 302 -16.70 31.91 12.73
C SER A 302 -18.24 31.97 12.65
N LEU A 303 -18.77 32.63 11.62
CA LEU A 303 -20.22 32.66 11.36
C LEU A 303 -20.71 31.27 10.91
N TYR A 304 -19.96 30.61 10.06
CA TYR A 304 -20.30 29.27 9.57
C TYR A 304 -20.27 28.21 10.68
N GLU A 305 -19.31 28.29 11.59
CA GLU A 305 -19.25 27.42 12.77
C GLU A 305 -20.48 27.60 13.67
N LYS A 306 -20.94 28.86 13.85
CA LYS A 306 -22.05 29.17 14.71
C LYS A 306 -23.40 28.79 14.10
N GLU A 307 -23.61 29.01 12.81
CA GLU A 307 -24.90 28.93 12.14
C GLU A 307 -25.11 27.66 11.33
N GLN A 308 -24.44 26.53 11.68
CA GLN A 308 -24.45 25.27 10.94
C GLN A 308 -25.86 24.75 10.59
N LYS A 309 -26.84 24.88 11.51
CA LYS A 309 -28.22 24.43 11.25
C LYS A 309 -28.89 25.22 10.13
N LEU A 310 -28.73 26.54 10.13
CA LEU A 310 -29.29 27.40 9.07
C LEU A 310 -28.58 27.19 7.73
N ILE A 311 -27.28 26.89 7.77
CA ILE A 311 -26.54 26.56 6.56
C ILE A 311 -27.03 25.23 5.97
N GLN A 312 -27.31 24.22 6.80
CA GLN A 312 -27.90 22.96 6.32
C GLN A 312 -29.29 23.19 5.70
N GLU A 313 -30.12 24.05 6.31
CA GLU A 313 -31.40 24.46 5.75
C GLU A 313 -31.24 25.17 4.40
N TYR A 314 -30.28 26.11 4.29
CA TYR A 314 -29.97 26.79 3.05
C TYR A 314 -29.53 25.82 1.95
N VAL A 315 -28.63 24.90 2.25
CA VAL A 315 -28.17 23.87 1.32
C VAL A 315 -29.34 23.01 0.84
N ALA A 316 -30.25 22.64 1.73
CA ALA A 316 -31.43 21.86 1.37
C ALA A 316 -32.38 22.61 0.43
N LEU A 317 -32.51 23.95 0.61
CA LEU A 317 -33.45 24.78 -0.14
C LEU A 317 -32.89 25.34 -1.46
N TYR A 318 -31.61 25.71 -1.49
CA TYR A 318 -31.02 26.52 -2.56
C TYR A 318 -29.81 25.91 -3.24
N SER A 319 -29.21 24.83 -2.71
CA SER A 319 -28.26 24.11 -3.53
C SER A 319 -29.06 23.47 -4.69
N GLU A 320 -28.91 24.02 -5.89
CA GLU A 320 -29.26 23.25 -7.07
C GLU A 320 -28.45 21.96 -6.98
N LYS A 321 -29.09 20.86 -6.62
CA LYS A 321 -28.55 19.54 -6.85
C LYS A 321 -28.53 19.39 -8.37
N LYS A 322 -27.51 19.93 -9.05
CA LYS A 322 -27.04 19.27 -10.27
C LYS A 322 -26.60 17.90 -9.77
N GLU A 323 -27.47 16.91 -9.90
CA GLU A 323 -27.05 15.53 -9.80
C GLU A 323 -26.09 15.34 -10.96
N GLU A 324 -24.80 15.60 -10.68
CA GLU A 324 -23.74 15.21 -11.61
C GLU A 324 -23.95 13.74 -11.90
N SER A 325 -24.09 13.40 -13.17
CA SER A 325 -24.20 12.00 -13.57
C SER A 325 -22.97 11.24 -13.07
N GLN A 326 -23.10 9.94 -12.90
CA GLN A 326 -21.94 9.14 -12.49
C GLN A 326 -20.78 9.30 -13.49
N GLN A 327 -21.09 9.42 -14.77
CA GLN A 327 -20.10 9.68 -15.82
C GLN A 327 -19.39 11.03 -15.65
N ASP A 328 -20.10 12.10 -15.25
CA ASP A 328 -19.46 13.39 -14.99
C ASP A 328 -18.50 13.32 -13.79
N LYS A 329 -18.91 12.64 -12.72
CA LYS A 329 -18.03 12.39 -11.55
C LYS A 329 -16.78 11.62 -11.94
N ASP A 330 -16.91 10.57 -12.73
CA ASP A 330 -15.79 9.76 -13.19
C ASP A 330 -14.85 10.57 -14.10
N LYS A 331 -15.38 11.39 -15.02
CA LYS A 331 -14.58 12.29 -15.87
C LYS A 331 -13.85 13.35 -15.06
N ILE A 332 -14.47 13.93 -14.04
CA ILE A 332 -13.82 14.89 -13.13
C ILE A 332 -12.68 14.20 -12.37
N PHE A 333 -12.90 13.00 -11.84
CA PHE A 333 -11.89 12.21 -11.15
C PHE A 333 -10.67 11.93 -12.05
N ILE A 334 -10.91 11.51 -13.30
CA ILE A 334 -9.83 11.25 -14.28
C ILE A 334 -9.06 12.54 -14.58
N LYS A 335 -9.75 13.63 -14.86
CA LYS A 335 -9.12 14.92 -15.15
C LYS A 335 -8.24 15.42 -14.00
N MET A 336 -8.69 15.23 -12.78
CA MET A 336 -7.88 15.54 -11.59
C MET A 336 -6.63 14.67 -11.53
N ASN A 337 -6.74 13.36 -11.70
CA ASN A 337 -5.59 12.46 -11.69
C ASN A 337 -4.59 12.77 -12.81
N GLN A 338 -5.06 13.03 -14.04
CA GLN A 338 -4.22 13.41 -15.16
C GLN A 338 -3.44 14.70 -14.89
N LYS A 339 -4.08 15.70 -14.25
CA LYS A 339 -3.39 16.94 -13.83
C LYS A 339 -2.28 16.64 -12.80
N TYR A 340 -2.51 15.70 -11.89
CA TYR A 340 -1.51 15.26 -10.92
C TYR A 340 -0.35 14.53 -11.58
N ASP A 341 -0.67 13.60 -12.46
CA ASP A 341 0.33 12.83 -13.18
C ASP A 341 1.21 13.73 -14.05
N PHE A 342 0.63 14.72 -14.73
CA PHE A 342 1.40 15.71 -15.49
C PHE A 342 2.42 16.48 -14.63
N LYS A 343 2.04 16.86 -13.40
CA LYS A 343 2.99 17.53 -12.49
C LYS A 343 4.10 16.60 -12.03
N LYS A 344 3.77 15.35 -11.72
CA LYS A 344 4.77 14.33 -11.36
C LYS A 344 5.69 14.04 -12.54
N ASP A 345 5.15 13.92 -13.75
CA ASP A 345 5.95 13.74 -14.97
C ASP A 345 6.96 14.88 -15.16
N SER A 346 6.54 16.11 -14.89
CA SER A 346 7.44 17.29 -14.95
C SER A 346 8.57 17.20 -13.91
N ILE A 347 8.27 16.72 -12.71
CA ILE A 347 9.28 16.50 -11.65
C ILE A 347 10.27 15.41 -12.09
N ILE A 348 9.77 14.29 -12.59
CA ILE A 348 10.62 13.18 -13.08
C ILE A 348 11.53 13.64 -14.21
N ALA A 349 11.00 14.41 -15.18
CA ALA A 349 11.79 14.95 -16.28
C ALA A 349 12.92 15.89 -15.83
N GLN A 350 12.80 16.52 -14.66
CA GLN A 350 13.88 17.33 -14.08
C GLN A 350 14.91 16.50 -13.32
N LEU A 351 14.48 15.39 -12.71
CA LEU A 351 15.31 14.56 -11.85
C LEU A 351 16.07 13.46 -12.61
N TYR A 352 15.57 13.02 -13.76
CA TYR A 352 16.11 11.88 -14.49
C TYR A 352 16.31 12.22 -15.98
N PRO A 353 17.37 11.73 -16.62
CA PRO A 353 17.69 12.06 -18.02
C PRO A 353 16.59 11.64 -19.03
N THR A 354 15.86 10.57 -18.73
CA THR A 354 14.75 10.09 -19.55
C THR A 354 13.42 10.52 -18.92
N PRO A 355 12.55 11.26 -19.62
CA PRO A 355 11.37 11.87 -19.01
C PRO A 355 10.27 10.89 -18.55
N ASN A 356 10.23 9.67 -19.07
CA ASN A 356 9.25 8.65 -18.67
C ASN A 356 9.93 7.30 -18.44
N PRO A 357 10.80 7.18 -17.39
CA PRO A 357 11.54 5.94 -17.15
C PRO A 357 10.63 4.76 -16.81
N LEU A 358 11.09 3.54 -17.09
CA LEU A 358 10.34 2.29 -16.90
C LEU A 358 9.73 2.17 -15.49
N LEU A 359 10.50 2.43 -14.45
CA LEU A 359 9.99 2.32 -13.08
C LEU A 359 8.89 3.35 -12.76
N TRP A 360 8.90 4.50 -13.44
CA TRP A 360 7.81 5.46 -13.35
C TRP A 360 6.55 4.97 -14.08
N GLN A 361 6.69 4.34 -15.24
CA GLN A 361 5.58 3.69 -15.93
C GLN A 361 4.96 2.58 -15.08
N ILE A 362 5.79 1.79 -14.39
CA ILE A 362 5.33 0.77 -13.43
C ILE A 362 4.56 1.42 -12.27
N ALA A 363 5.02 2.54 -11.73
CA ALA A 363 4.29 3.27 -10.69
C ALA A 363 2.88 3.70 -11.17
N LYS A 364 2.74 4.08 -12.44
CA LYS A 364 1.42 4.36 -13.05
C LYS A 364 0.54 3.11 -13.14
N VAL A 365 1.09 1.96 -13.54
CA VAL A 365 0.35 0.67 -13.53
C VAL A 365 -0.10 0.33 -12.11
N ARG A 366 0.75 0.50 -11.11
CA ARG A 366 0.42 0.28 -9.70
C ARG A 366 -0.75 1.13 -9.22
N SER A 367 -0.88 2.34 -9.72
CA SER A 367 -1.98 3.24 -9.37
C SER A 367 -3.32 2.84 -10.00
N LEU A 368 -3.31 2.04 -11.07
CA LEU A 368 -4.53 1.68 -11.83
C LEU A 368 -5.58 0.98 -10.97
N ASN A 369 -5.18 0.08 -10.09
CA ASN A 369 -6.13 -0.65 -9.24
C ASN A 369 -6.95 0.31 -8.35
N PHE A 370 -6.31 1.34 -7.81
CA PHE A 370 -6.99 2.39 -7.04
C PHE A 370 -7.84 3.28 -7.96
N ASN A 371 -7.29 3.75 -9.06
CA ASN A 371 -7.96 4.67 -9.97
C ASN A 371 -9.22 4.02 -10.57
N LEU A 372 -9.10 2.80 -11.09
CA LEU A 372 -10.22 2.05 -11.65
C LEU A 372 -11.28 1.68 -10.61
N GLY A 373 -10.88 1.41 -9.37
CA GLY A 373 -11.82 1.19 -8.27
C GLY A 373 -12.71 2.40 -7.95
N ASN A 374 -12.25 3.61 -8.27
CA ASN A 374 -13.00 4.86 -8.11
C ASN A 374 -13.85 5.24 -9.34
N ILE A 375 -13.55 4.74 -10.51
CA ILE A 375 -14.35 4.91 -11.73
C ILE A 375 -15.47 3.85 -11.69
N LYS A 376 -16.72 4.26 -11.89
CA LYS A 376 -17.88 3.35 -11.82
C LYS A 376 -18.45 3.02 -13.21
N ASP A 377 -18.31 3.93 -14.16
CA ASP A 377 -18.72 3.71 -15.55
C ASP A 377 -17.66 2.87 -16.27
N SER A 378 -18.08 1.71 -16.81
CA SER A 378 -17.17 0.76 -17.45
C SER A 378 -16.59 1.31 -18.76
N GLN A 379 -17.33 2.09 -19.53
CA GLN A 379 -16.84 2.68 -20.77
C GLN A 379 -15.75 3.71 -20.47
N ILE A 380 -15.97 4.57 -19.48
CA ILE A 380 -14.99 5.57 -19.05
C ILE A 380 -13.72 4.89 -18.49
N ALA A 381 -13.87 3.76 -17.79
CA ALA A 381 -12.74 2.97 -17.32
C ALA A 381 -11.88 2.43 -18.50
N HIS A 382 -12.50 1.93 -19.57
CA HIS A 382 -11.80 1.49 -20.78
C HIS A 382 -11.07 2.67 -21.46
N GLU A 383 -11.77 3.79 -21.68
CA GLU A 383 -11.18 5.01 -22.27
C GLU A 383 -9.96 5.51 -21.46
N TYR A 384 -10.05 5.44 -20.12
CA TYR A 384 -8.95 5.81 -19.24
C TYR A 384 -7.74 4.89 -19.41
N VAL A 385 -7.94 3.57 -19.41
CA VAL A 385 -6.85 2.60 -19.62
C VAL A 385 -6.24 2.75 -21.01
N ASP A 386 -7.04 2.94 -22.05
CA ASP A 386 -6.54 3.18 -23.41
C ASP A 386 -5.68 4.44 -23.51
N SER A 387 -6.03 5.49 -22.78
CA SER A 387 -5.22 6.71 -22.71
C SER A 387 -3.87 6.49 -22.01
N ILE A 388 -3.85 5.67 -20.94
CA ILE A 388 -2.62 5.36 -20.19
C ILE A 388 -1.71 4.41 -20.99
N LYS A 389 -2.25 3.44 -21.69
CA LYS A 389 -1.45 2.51 -22.50
C LYS A 389 -0.56 3.21 -23.53
N GLN A 390 -0.98 4.38 -24.01
CA GLN A 390 -0.23 5.16 -25.00
C GLN A 390 1.09 5.72 -24.50
N ILE A 391 1.27 5.83 -23.18
CA ILE A 391 2.51 6.32 -22.59
C ILE A 391 3.49 5.19 -22.25
N PHE A 392 3.09 3.92 -22.35
CA PHE A 392 3.94 2.79 -22.05
C PHE A 392 4.88 2.45 -23.22
N THR A 393 6.15 2.25 -22.89
CA THR A 393 7.16 1.85 -23.87
C THR A 393 7.28 0.33 -23.97
N GLU A 394 6.88 -0.40 -22.93
CA GLU A 394 6.99 -1.85 -22.86
C GLU A 394 5.61 -2.52 -23.01
N PRO A 395 5.46 -3.48 -23.96
CA PRO A 395 4.18 -4.14 -24.20
C PRO A 395 3.58 -4.85 -22.98
N PHE A 396 4.41 -5.38 -22.10
CA PHE A 396 3.93 -6.08 -20.90
C PHE A 396 3.19 -5.14 -19.93
N LEU A 397 3.50 -3.84 -19.90
CA LEU A 397 2.79 -2.86 -19.08
C LEU A 397 1.37 -2.63 -19.61
N ALA A 398 1.20 -2.58 -20.93
CA ALA A 398 -0.12 -2.47 -21.55
C ALA A 398 -0.98 -3.72 -21.26
N SER A 399 -0.38 -4.90 -21.39
CA SER A 399 -1.07 -6.18 -21.06
C SER A 399 -1.48 -6.23 -19.59
N GLU A 400 -0.66 -5.73 -18.69
CA GLU A 400 -0.97 -5.70 -17.26
C GLU A 400 -2.06 -4.66 -16.93
N ALA A 401 -2.07 -3.52 -17.61
CA ALA A 401 -3.14 -2.53 -17.48
C ALA A 401 -4.51 -3.10 -17.89
N GLU A 402 -4.56 -3.86 -19.00
CA GLU A 402 -5.77 -4.58 -19.43
C GLU A 402 -6.22 -5.61 -18.39
N ARG A 403 -5.28 -6.38 -17.84
CA ARG A 403 -5.60 -7.37 -16.81
C ARG A 403 -6.20 -6.72 -15.56
N VAL A 404 -5.68 -5.56 -15.14
CA VAL A 404 -6.23 -4.79 -14.01
C VAL A 404 -7.62 -4.25 -14.35
N LEU A 405 -7.85 -3.79 -15.59
CA LEU A 405 -9.15 -3.35 -16.06
C LEU A 405 -10.20 -4.49 -16.02
N GLU A 406 -9.86 -5.66 -16.56
CA GLU A 406 -10.76 -6.82 -16.53
C GLU A 406 -11.08 -7.26 -15.10
N LYS A 407 -10.10 -7.18 -14.19
CA LYS A 407 -10.30 -7.51 -12.78
C LYS A 407 -11.22 -6.51 -12.06
N THR A 408 -11.10 -5.22 -12.35
CA THR A 408 -11.88 -4.16 -11.69
C THR A 408 -13.23 -3.90 -12.34
N HIS A 409 -13.32 -4.11 -13.66
CA HIS A 409 -14.51 -3.94 -14.49
C HIS A 409 -14.81 -5.20 -15.30
N PRO A 410 -15.06 -6.33 -14.64
CA PRO A 410 -15.30 -7.59 -15.33
C PRO A 410 -16.58 -7.52 -16.15
N LYS A 411 -16.58 -8.17 -17.32
CA LYS A 411 -17.76 -8.34 -18.17
C LYS A 411 -18.87 -9.08 -17.42
N ASP A 412 -18.51 -10.08 -16.62
CA ASP A 412 -19.41 -10.78 -15.71
C ASP A 412 -19.31 -10.13 -14.32
N ARG A 413 -20.42 -9.52 -13.88
CA ARG A 413 -20.53 -8.77 -12.62
C ARG A 413 -20.85 -9.66 -11.41
N ALA A 414 -20.42 -10.90 -11.38
CA ALA A 414 -20.54 -11.72 -10.18
C ALA A 414 -19.92 -10.98 -8.96
N ARG A 415 -20.73 -10.74 -7.93
CA ARG A 415 -20.32 -9.98 -6.73
C ARG A 415 -19.47 -10.79 -5.77
N SER A 416 -19.48 -12.10 -5.94
CA SER A 416 -18.72 -13.05 -5.11
C SER A 416 -18.13 -14.17 -5.96
N TYR A 417 -17.25 -14.96 -5.40
CA TYR A 417 -16.67 -16.15 -6.01
C TYR A 417 -16.61 -17.31 -5.02
N GLN A 418 -16.67 -18.54 -5.53
CA GLN A 418 -16.47 -19.74 -4.74
C GLN A 418 -14.99 -20.01 -4.53
N LEU A 419 -14.64 -20.47 -3.33
CA LEU A 419 -13.27 -20.88 -3.05
C LEU A 419 -12.92 -22.13 -3.85
N PRO A 420 -11.68 -22.24 -4.38
CA PRO A 420 -11.23 -23.43 -5.09
C PRO A 420 -11.14 -24.64 -4.16
N ASP A 421 -11.33 -25.84 -4.67
CA ASP A 421 -11.14 -27.06 -3.87
C ASP A 421 -9.69 -27.23 -3.45
N GLY A 422 -9.47 -27.78 -2.25
CA GLY A 422 -8.15 -28.08 -1.74
C GLY A 422 -7.96 -27.83 -0.24
N LYS A 423 -6.78 -28.16 0.24
CA LYS A 423 -6.43 -28.11 1.67
C LYS A 423 -6.64 -26.74 2.29
N ALA A 424 -6.30 -25.68 1.58
CA ALA A 424 -6.45 -24.31 2.07
C ALA A 424 -7.93 -23.95 2.33
N THR A 425 -8.82 -24.33 1.40
CA THR A 425 -10.27 -24.15 1.57
C THR A 425 -10.84 -25.00 2.69
N GLU A 426 -10.37 -26.24 2.85
CA GLU A 426 -10.78 -27.10 3.97
C GLU A 426 -10.42 -26.46 5.31
N VAL A 427 -9.21 -25.93 5.45
CA VAL A 427 -8.77 -25.22 6.65
C VAL A 427 -9.70 -24.04 6.94
N PHE A 428 -9.96 -23.20 5.96
CA PHE A 428 -10.84 -22.05 6.13
C PHE A 428 -12.28 -22.43 6.49
N ARG A 429 -12.86 -23.37 5.75
CA ARG A 429 -14.23 -23.86 6.01
C ARG A 429 -14.36 -24.45 7.42
N ASN A 430 -13.34 -25.14 7.93
CA ASN A 430 -13.34 -25.65 9.30
C ASN A 430 -13.36 -24.54 10.35
N ILE A 431 -12.70 -23.40 10.08
CA ILE A 431 -12.71 -22.24 10.98
C ILE A 431 -14.11 -21.61 11.02
N ILE A 432 -14.73 -21.40 9.87
CA ILE A 432 -16.01 -20.66 9.78
C ILE A 432 -17.26 -21.53 9.90
N LYS A 433 -17.14 -22.87 10.01
CA LYS A 433 -18.28 -23.81 9.95
C LYS A 433 -19.41 -23.53 10.96
N ASN A 434 -19.07 -22.98 12.13
CA ASN A 434 -20.04 -22.65 13.18
C ASN A 434 -20.76 -21.32 12.94
N HIS A 435 -20.44 -20.61 11.86
CA HIS A 435 -20.99 -19.30 11.51
C HIS A 435 -21.76 -19.31 10.18
N SER A 436 -22.14 -20.48 9.69
CA SER A 436 -22.91 -20.66 8.44
C SER A 436 -24.21 -19.84 8.44
N GLY A 437 -24.56 -19.28 7.28
CA GLY A 437 -25.75 -18.46 7.09
C GLY A 437 -25.63 -17.02 7.53
N LYS A 438 -24.48 -16.60 8.04
CA LYS A 438 -24.17 -15.20 8.34
C LYS A 438 -23.20 -14.62 7.33
N VAL A 439 -23.25 -13.31 7.15
CA VAL A 439 -22.17 -12.56 6.51
C VAL A 439 -21.04 -12.41 7.52
N LEU A 440 -19.81 -12.77 7.13
CA LEU A 440 -18.66 -12.76 8.04
C LEU A 440 -17.65 -11.72 7.57
N PHE A 441 -17.26 -10.82 8.47
CA PHE A 441 -16.09 -9.96 8.27
C PHE A 441 -14.89 -10.61 8.97
N VAL A 442 -13.98 -11.14 8.16
CA VAL A 442 -12.81 -11.90 8.63
C VAL A 442 -11.60 -10.98 8.67
N ASP A 443 -11.00 -10.81 9.84
CA ASP A 443 -9.79 -10.01 10.09
C ASP A 443 -8.61 -10.95 10.40
N PHE A 444 -7.62 -10.94 9.52
CA PHE A 444 -6.33 -11.63 9.72
C PHE A 444 -5.37 -10.66 10.41
N TRP A 445 -5.00 -10.96 11.63
CA TRP A 445 -4.29 -10.04 12.51
C TRP A 445 -3.16 -10.69 13.33
N ALA A 446 -2.40 -9.90 14.08
CA ALA A 446 -1.45 -10.41 15.09
C ALA A 446 -1.25 -9.41 16.23
N THR A 447 -0.83 -9.92 17.38
CA THR A 447 -0.49 -9.08 18.55
C THR A 447 0.72 -8.18 18.30
N THR A 448 1.63 -8.61 17.43
CA THR A 448 2.82 -7.83 17.01
C THR A 448 2.51 -6.78 15.94
N CYS A 449 1.33 -6.83 15.31
CA CYS A 449 0.92 -5.94 14.23
C CYS A 449 0.26 -4.67 14.79
N GLY A 450 0.96 -3.55 14.76
CA GLY A 450 0.45 -2.25 15.22
C GLY A 450 -0.81 -1.79 14.47
N PRO A 451 -0.81 -1.73 13.12
CA PRO A 451 -1.99 -1.37 12.33
C PRO A 451 -3.19 -2.28 12.58
N CYS A 452 -2.98 -3.59 12.77
CA CYS A 452 -4.06 -4.53 13.08
C CYS A 452 -4.75 -4.16 14.39
N ARG A 453 -3.97 -3.90 15.45
CA ARG A 453 -4.50 -3.50 16.76
C ARG A 453 -5.28 -2.19 16.68
N ALA A 454 -4.75 -1.20 15.95
CA ALA A 454 -5.44 0.07 15.72
C ALA A 454 -6.80 -0.14 15.00
N GLY A 455 -6.86 -1.02 13.99
CA GLY A 455 -8.09 -1.37 13.29
C GLY A 455 -9.12 -2.06 14.20
N ILE A 456 -8.68 -3.00 15.04
CA ILE A 456 -9.50 -3.67 16.05
C ILE A 456 -10.07 -2.65 17.04
N GLU A 457 -9.27 -1.73 17.54
CA GLU A 457 -9.70 -0.70 18.49
C GLU A 457 -10.70 0.28 17.84
N ALA A 458 -10.46 0.69 16.59
CA ALA A 458 -11.34 1.60 15.85
C ALA A 458 -12.74 0.99 15.55
N THR A 459 -12.89 -0.32 15.59
CA THR A 459 -14.16 -1.02 15.36
C THR A 459 -14.87 -1.49 16.64
N ALA A 460 -14.40 -1.08 17.82
CA ALA A 460 -14.92 -1.58 19.10
C ALA A 460 -16.41 -1.29 19.31
N ASP A 461 -16.89 -0.10 18.93
CA ASP A 461 -18.30 0.29 19.01
C ASP A 461 -19.17 -0.50 18.03
N LEU A 462 -18.67 -0.80 16.82
CA LEU A 462 -19.36 -1.63 15.83
C LEU A 462 -19.52 -3.06 16.35
N ARG A 463 -18.46 -3.65 16.91
CA ARG A 463 -18.54 -4.98 17.51
C ARG A 463 -19.59 -5.05 18.60
N LYS A 464 -19.64 -4.03 19.47
CA LYS A 464 -20.68 -3.94 20.51
C LYS A 464 -22.08 -3.83 19.92
N LYS A 465 -22.26 -3.00 18.85
CA LYS A 465 -23.54 -2.77 18.16
C LYS A 465 -24.04 -4.05 17.45
N TYR A 466 -23.15 -4.81 16.82
CA TYR A 466 -23.48 -5.98 16.04
C TYR A 466 -23.19 -7.30 16.78
N LYS A 467 -22.92 -7.24 18.09
CA LYS A 467 -22.79 -8.43 18.92
C LYS A 467 -24.09 -9.25 18.86
N ASP A 468 -23.94 -10.55 18.66
CA ASP A 468 -25.06 -11.49 18.55
C ASP A 468 -26.05 -11.19 17.40
N HIS A 469 -25.64 -10.39 16.40
CA HIS A 469 -26.48 -10.14 15.23
C HIS A 469 -26.80 -11.43 14.48
N PRO A 470 -28.09 -11.70 14.09
CA PRO A 470 -28.48 -12.97 13.50
C PRO A 470 -27.86 -13.22 12.13
N GLU A 471 -27.56 -12.17 11.37
CA GLU A 471 -27.12 -12.26 9.98
C GLU A 471 -25.66 -11.80 9.75
N PHE A 472 -24.94 -11.34 10.78
CA PHE A 472 -23.57 -10.81 10.65
C PHE A 472 -22.69 -11.23 11.82
N GLN A 473 -21.37 -11.42 11.57
CA GLN A 473 -20.40 -11.78 12.60
C GLN A 473 -19.00 -11.24 12.24
N PHE A 474 -18.27 -10.70 13.24
CA PHE A 474 -16.84 -10.48 13.15
C PHE A 474 -16.07 -11.77 13.47
N ILE A 475 -15.06 -12.08 12.68
CA ILE A 475 -14.17 -13.25 12.85
C ILE A 475 -12.74 -12.75 12.91
N TYR A 476 -11.96 -13.18 13.89
CA TYR A 476 -10.56 -12.80 14.08
C TYR A 476 -9.67 -14.02 14.00
N ILE A 477 -8.73 -14.05 13.05
CA ILE A 477 -7.82 -15.18 12.83
C ILE A 477 -6.38 -14.70 13.00
N THR A 478 -5.62 -15.39 13.85
CA THR A 478 -4.18 -15.10 14.05
C THR A 478 -3.38 -16.40 14.19
N SER A 479 -2.10 -16.34 13.82
CA SER A 479 -1.19 -17.47 13.94
C SER A 479 -0.50 -17.53 15.29
N GLN A 480 -0.17 -18.77 15.71
CA GLN A 480 0.66 -19.03 16.88
C GLN A 480 2.07 -18.40 16.76
N LYS A 481 2.56 -18.27 15.53
CA LYS A 481 3.87 -17.68 15.24
C LYS A 481 3.86 -16.16 15.44
N ASP A 482 2.85 -15.46 14.88
CA ASP A 482 2.82 -14.00 14.85
C ASP A 482 2.22 -13.39 16.13
N SER A 483 1.56 -14.24 16.94
CA SER A 483 0.94 -13.87 18.22
C SER A 483 1.37 -14.84 19.32
N PRO A 484 2.42 -14.55 20.11
CA PRO A 484 2.79 -15.38 21.25
C PRO A 484 1.61 -15.61 22.18
N GLU A 485 1.42 -16.85 22.66
CA GLU A 485 0.22 -17.29 23.39
C GLU A 485 -0.16 -16.40 24.58
N LYS A 486 0.83 -15.98 25.36
CA LYS A 486 0.62 -15.07 26.50
C LYS A 486 0.05 -13.72 26.06
N ASP A 487 0.60 -13.15 25.00
CA ASP A 487 0.18 -11.85 24.48
C ASP A 487 -1.18 -11.95 23.79
N TYR A 488 -1.43 -13.06 23.06
CA TYR A 488 -2.72 -13.37 22.45
C TYR A 488 -3.82 -13.44 23.52
N LYS A 489 -3.66 -14.25 24.56
CA LYS A 489 -4.65 -14.40 25.65
C LYS A 489 -4.94 -13.06 26.32
N LYS A 490 -3.88 -12.28 26.63
CA LYS A 490 -4.03 -10.97 27.25
C LYS A 490 -4.77 -9.97 26.34
N TYR A 491 -4.46 -9.97 25.05
CA TYR A 491 -5.08 -9.04 24.09
C TYR A 491 -6.55 -9.38 23.84
N VAL A 492 -6.88 -10.67 23.64
CA VAL A 492 -8.25 -11.15 23.44
C VAL A 492 -9.11 -10.85 24.66
N GLU A 493 -8.65 -11.15 25.87
CA GLU A 493 -9.43 -10.85 27.09
C GLU A 493 -9.73 -9.35 27.24
N LYS A 494 -8.78 -8.48 26.84
CA LYS A 494 -8.93 -7.02 26.97
C LYS A 494 -9.79 -6.41 25.85
N ASN A 495 -9.57 -6.82 24.58
CA ASN A 495 -10.06 -6.10 23.42
C ASN A 495 -11.05 -6.87 22.55
N LEU A 496 -11.10 -8.21 22.66
CA LEU A 496 -11.91 -9.10 21.81
C LEU A 496 -12.74 -10.09 22.63
N LYS A 497 -13.01 -9.76 23.90
CA LYS A 497 -13.78 -10.63 24.80
C LYS A 497 -15.18 -10.91 24.25
N GLY A 498 -15.48 -12.20 24.01
CA GLY A 498 -16.75 -12.65 23.47
C GLY A 498 -16.86 -12.60 21.94
N GLU A 499 -15.79 -12.21 21.25
CA GLU A 499 -15.72 -12.29 19.80
C GLU A 499 -15.25 -13.68 19.32
N ALA A 500 -15.54 -14.01 18.06
CA ALA A 500 -15.09 -15.26 17.44
C ALA A 500 -13.60 -15.15 17.06
N CYS A 501 -12.73 -15.62 17.94
CA CYS A 501 -11.28 -15.56 17.79
C CYS A 501 -10.70 -16.95 17.55
N TYR A 502 -9.89 -17.10 16.51
CA TYR A 502 -9.23 -18.33 16.11
C TYR A 502 -7.72 -18.18 16.18
N TYR A 503 -7.11 -19.05 16.96
CA TYR A 503 -5.67 -19.11 17.18
C TYR A 503 -5.14 -20.37 16.50
N VAL A 504 -4.70 -20.20 15.23
CA VAL A 504 -4.37 -21.31 14.35
C VAL A 504 -2.86 -21.59 14.33
N SER A 505 -2.47 -22.78 13.91
CA SER A 505 -1.07 -23.14 13.70
C SER A 505 -0.44 -22.31 12.58
N GLU A 506 0.89 -22.25 12.54
CA GLU A 506 1.61 -21.61 11.42
C GLU A 506 1.24 -22.25 10.08
N ALA A 507 1.13 -23.57 10.02
CA ALA A 507 0.74 -24.30 8.81
C ALA A 507 -0.65 -23.91 8.30
N GLU A 508 -1.65 -23.85 9.18
CA GLU A 508 -3.00 -23.41 8.82
C GLU A 508 -2.99 -21.97 8.33
N PHE A 509 -2.25 -21.07 8.98
CA PHE A 509 -2.17 -19.67 8.57
C PHE A 509 -1.46 -19.51 7.22
N ASN A 510 -0.46 -20.34 6.92
CA ASN A 510 0.20 -20.39 5.62
C ASN A 510 -0.79 -20.79 4.50
N TYR A 511 -1.64 -21.77 4.73
CA TYR A 511 -2.71 -22.13 3.80
C TYR A 511 -3.71 -20.99 3.60
N LEU A 512 -4.06 -20.25 4.65
CA LEU A 512 -4.96 -19.08 4.55
C LEU A 512 -4.31 -17.93 3.76
N ARG A 513 -3.01 -17.69 3.94
CA ARG A 513 -2.25 -16.73 3.12
C ARG A 513 -2.31 -17.10 1.63
N GLN A 514 -2.09 -18.37 1.30
CA GLN A 514 -2.20 -18.85 -0.08
C GLN A 514 -3.61 -18.74 -0.63
N LEU A 515 -4.63 -19.08 0.16
CA LEU A 515 -6.04 -19.06 -0.26
C LEU A 515 -6.50 -17.66 -0.64
N PHE A 516 -6.19 -16.67 0.19
CA PHE A 516 -6.61 -15.28 0.04
C PHE A 516 -5.54 -14.38 -0.56
N GLN A 517 -4.40 -14.94 -0.98
CA GLN A 517 -3.34 -14.26 -1.71
C GLN A 517 -2.85 -12.99 -1.00
N PHE A 518 -2.39 -13.13 0.25
CA PHE A 518 -1.80 -12.03 1.01
C PHE A 518 -0.46 -12.40 1.65
N ASN A 519 0.52 -11.49 1.56
CA ASN A 519 1.82 -11.63 2.21
C ASN A 519 1.86 -10.91 3.57
N GLY A 520 1.09 -9.84 3.73
CA GLY A 520 1.08 -8.97 4.93
C GLY A 520 -0.26 -8.94 5.65
N ILE A 521 -0.26 -8.47 6.89
CA ILE A 521 -1.44 -8.18 7.71
C ILE A 521 -1.40 -6.70 8.14
N PRO A 522 -2.54 -6.03 8.39
CA PRO A 522 -3.90 -6.59 8.38
C PRO A 522 -4.38 -6.97 6.99
N HIS A 523 -5.13 -8.07 6.91
CA HIS A 523 -5.84 -8.48 5.72
C HIS A 523 -7.29 -8.78 6.08
N TYR A 524 -8.24 -8.49 5.18
CA TYR A 524 -9.66 -8.62 5.45
C TYR A 524 -10.38 -9.33 4.32
N GLU A 525 -11.32 -10.21 4.67
CA GLU A 525 -12.21 -10.85 3.72
C GLU A 525 -13.68 -10.73 4.16
N LEU A 526 -14.57 -10.62 3.20
CA LEU A 526 -16.00 -10.65 3.43
C LEU A 526 -16.58 -11.96 2.88
N VAL A 527 -17.17 -12.78 3.76
CA VAL A 527 -17.81 -14.04 3.39
C VAL A 527 -19.30 -13.81 3.35
N GLU A 528 -19.93 -14.19 2.24
CA GLU A 528 -21.38 -14.13 2.07
C GLU A 528 -22.09 -15.25 2.83
N LYS A 529 -23.39 -15.16 2.99
CA LYS A 529 -24.20 -16.16 3.73
C LYS A 529 -24.11 -17.58 3.17
N ASP A 530 -23.85 -17.71 1.88
CA ASP A 530 -23.68 -18.99 1.17
C ASP A 530 -22.25 -19.54 1.26
N GLY A 531 -21.34 -18.81 1.94
CA GLY A 531 -19.95 -19.18 2.07
C GLY A 531 -19.05 -18.76 0.89
N SER A 532 -19.59 -18.07 -0.12
CA SER A 532 -18.79 -17.43 -1.17
C SER A 532 -18.04 -16.21 -0.64
N ILE A 533 -16.95 -15.83 -1.31
CA ILE A 533 -16.16 -14.68 -0.92
C ILE A 533 -16.58 -13.46 -1.76
N SER A 534 -16.94 -12.39 -1.08
CA SER A 534 -17.31 -11.14 -1.74
C SER A 534 -16.10 -10.52 -2.45
N LYS A 535 -16.35 -9.95 -3.63
CA LYS A 535 -15.34 -9.13 -4.33
C LYS A 535 -15.25 -7.71 -3.78
N GLU A 536 -16.13 -7.35 -2.83
CA GLU A 536 -16.08 -6.04 -2.18
C GLU A 536 -14.91 -5.97 -1.19
N ARG A 537 -13.99 -5.02 -1.41
CA ARG A 537 -12.83 -4.84 -0.54
C ARG A 537 -13.18 -3.99 0.66
N LEU A 538 -13.34 -4.65 1.80
CA LEU A 538 -13.59 -3.99 3.08
C LEU A 538 -12.31 -3.96 3.93
N SER A 539 -12.31 -3.04 4.89
CA SER A 539 -11.28 -2.89 5.91
C SER A 539 -11.92 -2.35 7.20
N SER A 540 -11.15 -2.29 8.27
CA SER A 540 -11.59 -1.67 9.52
C SER A 540 -12.06 -0.21 9.37
N TYR A 541 -11.63 0.49 8.31
CA TYR A 541 -11.98 1.91 8.08
C TYR A 541 -13.30 2.12 7.34
N ASN A 542 -13.73 1.17 6.51
CA ASN A 542 -14.93 1.32 5.68
C ASN A 542 -16.07 0.34 6.01
N ILE A 543 -15.82 -0.66 6.86
CA ILE A 543 -16.83 -1.65 7.29
C ILE A 543 -18.07 -1.00 7.89
N ARG A 544 -17.95 0.12 8.60
CA ARG A 544 -19.08 0.88 9.15
C ARG A 544 -20.11 1.24 8.07
N LYS A 545 -19.63 1.82 6.98
CA LYS A 545 -20.50 2.20 5.85
C LYS A 545 -21.19 0.99 5.23
N TYR A 546 -20.48 -0.12 5.11
CA TYR A 546 -21.07 -1.37 4.63
C TYR A 546 -22.21 -1.84 5.54
N LEU A 547 -21.97 -1.93 6.86
CA LEU A 547 -22.95 -2.40 7.83
C LEU A 547 -24.19 -1.48 7.87
N ASP A 548 -24.00 -0.17 7.88
CA ASP A 548 -25.11 0.79 7.87
C ASP A 548 -25.97 0.70 6.60
N ASN A 549 -25.41 0.32 5.48
CA ASN A 549 -26.13 0.15 4.22
C ASN A 549 -26.88 -1.20 4.13
N HIS A 550 -26.30 -2.28 4.64
CA HIS A 550 -26.84 -3.64 4.45
C HIS A 550 -27.70 -4.11 5.62
N PHE A 551 -27.49 -3.62 6.82
CA PHE A 551 -28.16 -4.07 8.04
C PHE A 551 -28.94 -2.97 8.76
N LYS A 552 -29.17 -1.82 8.11
CA LYS A 552 -29.92 -0.67 8.65
C LYS A 552 -31.37 -1.10 8.96
N GLY A 553 -31.79 -1.01 10.21
CA GLY A 553 -33.13 -1.38 10.69
C GLY A 553 -33.28 -2.80 11.22
N LYS A 554 -32.21 -3.62 11.27
CA LYS A 554 -32.22 -5.00 11.83
C LYS A 554 -31.54 -5.11 13.20
N THR A 555 -31.16 -4.00 13.79
CA THR A 555 -30.40 -3.94 15.06
C THR A 555 -31.27 -3.63 16.30
N GLU A 556 -32.61 -3.77 16.21
CA GLU A 556 -33.50 -3.70 17.38
C GLU A 556 -33.64 -5.03 18.09
#